data_bbc4cf371a92203a8db2d3cb572f4a4f
#
_entry.id   bbc4cf371a92203a8db2d3cb572f4a4f
#
_cell.length_a   1.000
_cell.length_b   1.000
_cell.length_c   1.000
_cell.angle_alpha   90.00
_cell.angle_beta   90.00
_cell.angle_gamma   90.00
#
_symmetry.space_group_name_H-M   'P 1'
#
loop_
_entity.id
_entity.type
_entity.pdbx_description
1 polymer ?
#
loop_
_entity_poly.entity_id
_entity_poly.type
_entity_poly.pdbx_seq_one_letter_code
_entity_poly.pdbx_strand_id
1 'polypeptide(L)'
;MRVLITGGRGQLGTEFAAVCDSAGDDVVLCAHSDLDVSDRDSALQVVGAVHPDVVIHAGAWTNVDGCEEDPSRAYLVNALGSRHMAEAAALVGARLLYVSSDYVFDGRGTGPDGGGAYTEWDPPGPISHYGRSKLGGEHEVAAVLGPAATIVRASWVVGRYGANFFKTMLRLANDREGKPVTVVDDQRGCPTFTADLAVVMRRLAVSRIPGLFHVSNEGPLSWHEFASAIFRAAGADASRVVPIAGADLRPIRPAPRPASSILDNAALRGSGLAPMPSWEGALYDAVAALQ
;
A
#
# COMPACT_ATOMS: atom_id res chain seq x y z
N MET A 1 -13.22 -18.12 6.38
CA MET A 1 -12.49 -17.55 7.53
C MET A 1 -13.28 -16.37 8.07
N ARG A 2 -13.17 -16.08 9.37
CA ARG A 2 -13.57 -14.78 9.91
C ARG A 2 -12.41 -13.80 9.78
N VAL A 3 -12.61 -12.71 9.05
CA VAL A 3 -11.57 -11.74 8.69
C VAL A 3 -11.93 -10.38 9.27
N LEU A 4 -11.07 -9.83 10.12
CA LEU A 4 -11.19 -8.45 10.58
C LEU A 4 -10.25 -7.56 9.76
N ILE A 5 -10.76 -6.47 9.20
CA ILE A 5 -10.02 -5.56 8.34
C ILE A 5 -10.02 -4.15 8.95
N THR A 6 -8.86 -3.66 9.39
CA THR A 6 -8.72 -2.26 9.80
C THR A 6 -8.51 -1.37 8.57
N GLY A 7 -8.90 -0.09 8.68
CA GLY A 7 -8.92 0.78 7.50
C GLY A 7 -9.98 0.35 6.47
N GLY A 8 -11.05 -0.29 6.93
CA GLY A 8 -12.06 -0.96 6.11
C GLY A 8 -12.76 -0.05 5.08
N ARG A 9 -12.83 1.27 5.33
CA ARG A 9 -13.37 2.25 4.36
C ARG A 9 -12.30 2.84 3.42
N GLY A 10 -11.04 2.43 3.57
CA GLY A 10 -9.96 2.81 2.67
C GLY A 10 -10.00 2.03 1.36
N GLN A 11 -9.18 2.46 0.39
CA GLN A 11 -9.15 1.83 -0.94
C GLN A 11 -8.82 0.32 -0.88
N LEU A 12 -7.80 -0.08 -0.13
CA LEU A 12 -7.41 -1.49 0.00
C LEU A 12 -8.39 -2.27 0.87
N GLY A 13 -8.84 -1.72 2.00
CA GLY A 13 -9.77 -2.41 2.90
C GLY A 13 -11.10 -2.75 2.23
N THR A 14 -11.65 -1.82 1.44
CA THR A 14 -12.88 -2.06 0.67
C THR A 14 -12.70 -3.11 -0.42
N GLU A 15 -11.58 -3.06 -1.16
CA GLU A 15 -11.27 -4.06 -2.18
C GLU A 15 -11.05 -5.44 -1.58
N PHE A 16 -10.30 -5.49 -0.47
CA PHE A 16 -10.03 -6.75 0.22
C PHE A 16 -11.30 -7.42 0.74
N ALA A 17 -12.24 -6.61 1.27
CA ALA A 17 -13.54 -7.11 1.70
C ALA A 17 -14.29 -7.77 0.55
N ALA A 18 -14.35 -7.12 -0.64
CA ALA A 18 -15.03 -7.68 -1.80
C ALA A 18 -14.40 -9.01 -2.25
N VAL A 19 -13.09 -9.15 -2.18
CA VAL A 19 -12.39 -10.41 -2.49
C VAL A 19 -12.72 -11.50 -1.47
N CYS A 20 -12.77 -11.17 -0.18
CA CYS A 20 -13.13 -12.09 0.89
C CYS A 20 -14.59 -12.52 0.80
N ASP A 21 -15.52 -11.60 0.59
CA ASP A 21 -16.95 -11.87 0.42
C ASP A 21 -17.19 -12.82 -0.76
N SER A 22 -16.54 -12.57 -1.89
CA SER A 22 -16.62 -13.42 -3.08
C SER A 22 -16.10 -14.85 -2.83
N ALA A 23 -15.24 -15.03 -1.85
CA ALA A 23 -14.68 -16.31 -1.45
C ALA A 23 -15.47 -16.97 -0.28
N GLY A 24 -16.56 -16.36 0.19
CA GLY A 24 -17.39 -16.87 1.27
C GLY A 24 -16.77 -16.70 2.67
N ASP A 25 -15.87 -15.76 2.86
CA ASP A 25 -15.34 -15.42 4.17
C ASP A 25 -16.34 -14.54 4.96
N ASP A 26 -16.32 -14.65 6.29
CA ASP A 26 -17.08 -13.78 7.21
C ASP A 26 -16.24 -12.52 7.48
N VAL A 27 -16.66 -11.37 6.93
CA VAL A 27 -15.88 -10.14 6.91
C VAL A 27 -16.39 -9.12 7.91
N VAL A 28 -15.51 -8.65 8.79
CA VAL A 28 -15.75 -7.54 9.72
C VAL A 28 -14.88 -6.35 9.31
N LEU A 29 -15.52 -5.31 8.75
CA LEU A 29 -14.86 -4.07 8.37
C LEU A 29 -14.84 -3.10 9.54
N CYS A 30 -13.63 -2.64 9.93
CA CYS A 30 -13.46 -1.61 10.93
C CYS A 30 -12.93 -0.33 10.29
N ALA A 31 -13.76 0.73 10.30
CA ALA A 31 -13.31 2.09 10.04
C ALA A 31 -12.66 2.68 11.30
N HIS A 32 -12.06 3.87 11.19
CA HIS A 32 -11.47 4.55 12.36
C HIS A 32 -12.49 4.82 13.48
N SER A 33 -13.75 5.05 13.15
CA SER A 33 -14.83 5.22 14.12
C SER A 33 -15.18 3.93 14.87
N ASP A 34 -14.88 2.76 14.31
CA ASP A 34 -15.23 1.46 14.86
C ASP A 34 -14.05 0.88 15.67
N LEU A 35 -12.83 1.20 15.24
CA LEU A 35 -11.59 0.78 15.87
C LEU A 35 -10.51 1.84 15.64
N ASP A 36 -10.16 2.58 16.68
CA ASP A 36 -8.99 3.45 16.67
C ASP A 36 -7.75 2.62 17.04
N VAL A 37 -6.90 2.36 16.05
CA VAL A 37 -5.69 1.56 16.23
C VAL A 37 -4.68 2.24 17.18
N SER A 38 -4.74 3.57 17.33
CA SER A 38 -3.87 4.30 18.24
C SER A 38 -4.28 4.12 19.72
N ASP A 39 -5.50 3.65 19.97
CA ASP A 39 -5.99 3.28 21.30
C ASP A 39 -5.87 1.76 21.50
N ARG A 40 -4.99 1.37 22.43
CA ARG A 40 -4.72 -0.04 22.74
C ARG A 40 -5.96 -0.77 23.25
N ASP A 41 -6.74 -0.13 24.12
CA ASP A 41 -7.92 -0.74 24.71
C ASP A 41 -9.02 -0.95 23.66
N SER A 42 -9.18 0.00 22.73
CA SER A 42 -10.05 -0.15 21.56
C SER A 42 -9.65 -1.36 20.72
N ALA A 43 -8.35 -1.52 20.42
CA ALA A 43 -7.86 -2.66 19.66
C ALA A 43 -8.15 -4.00 20.36
N LEU A 44 -7.84 -4.10 21.65
CA LEU A 44 -8.09 -5.32 22.44
C LEU A 44 -9.58 -5.66 22.53
N GLN A 45 -10.42 -4.65 22.78
CA GLN A 45 -11.86 -4.84 22.91
C GLN A 45 -12.50 -5.33 21.60
N VAL A 46 -12.19 -4.66 20.47
CA VAL A 46 -12.82 -4.98 19.20
C VAL A 46 -12.35 -6.34 18.67
N VAL A 47 -11.04 -6.60 18.67
CA VAL A 47 -10.50 -7.90 18.22
C VAL A 47 -10.95 -9.02 19.14
N GLY A 48 -11.00 -8.78 20.46
CA GLY A 48 -11.50 -9.72 21.47
C GLY A 48 -12.98 -10.06 21.28
N ALA A 49 -13.82 -9.11 20.92
CA ALA A 49 -15.24 -9.34 20.65
C ALA A 49 -15.49 -10.07 19.32
N VAL A 50 -14.69 -9.78 18.29
CA VAL A 50 -14.83 -10.39 16.95
C VAL A 50 -14.27 -11.81 16.91
N HIS A 51 -13.20 -12.11 17.62
CA HIS A 51 -12.48 -13.39 17.56
C HIS A 51 -12.17 -13.81 16.11
N PRO A 52 -11.45 -13.00 15.31
CA PRO A 52 -11.16 -13.33 13.93
C PRO A 52 -10.14 -14.46 13.79
N ASP A 53 -10.17 -15.18 12.66
CA ASP A 53 -9.11 -16.10 12.26
C ASP A 53 -7.86 -15.35 11.78
N VAL A 54 -8.10 -14.17 11.15
CA VAL A 54 -7.04 -13.31 10.63
C VAL A 54 -7.43 -11.84 10.73
N VAL A 55 -6.45 -11.02 11.11
CA VAL A 55 -6.52 -9.56 11.08
C VAL A 55 -5.74 -9.06 9.87
N ILE A 56 -6.38 -8.32 8.99
CA ILE A 56 -5.75 -7.57 7.91
C ILE A 56 -5.58 -6.13 8.39
N HIS A 57 -4.37 -5.79 8.78
CA HIS A 57 -4.06 -4.47 9.30
C HIS A 57 -3.64 -3.53 8.16
N ALA A 58 -4.63 -2.92 7.49
CA ALA A 58 -4.47 -1.92 6.44
C ALA A 58 -4.74 -0.48 6.91
N GLY A 59 -5.13 -0.31 8.19
CA GLY A 59 -5.31 1.00 8.81
C GLY A 59 -3.99 1.71 9.03
N ALA A 60 -3.83 2.92 8.48
CA ALA A 60 -2.64 3.74 8.62
C ALA A 60 -2.94 5.22 8.36
N TRP A 61 -2.14 6.11 8.89
CA TRP A 61 -2.11 7.50 8.48
C TRP A 61 -1.19 7.66 7.27
N THR A 62 -1.78 7.78 6.08
CA THR A 62 -1.08 7.75 4.78
C THR A 62 -0.85 9.13 4.17
N ASN A 63 -1.21 10.21 4.87
CA ASN A 63 -0.86 11.56 4.44
C ASN A 63 0.63 11.80 4.66
N VAL A 64 1.44 11.53 3.61
CA VAL A 64 2.90 11.58 3.66
C VAL A 64 3.41 12.95 4.08
N ASP A 65 2.82 14.04 3.55
CA ASP A 65 3.17 15.40 3.92
C ASP A 65 2.74 15.74 5.35
N GLY A 66 1.54 15.33 5.76
CA GLY A 66 1.08 15.48 7.13
C GLY A 66 1.95 14.75 8.16
N CYS A 67 2.58 13.62 7.77
CA CYS A 67 3.52 12.91 8.64
C CYS A 67 4.82 13.70 8.90
N GLU A 68 5.23 14.59 7.99
CA GLU A 68 6.34 15.52 8.25
C GLU A 68 5.93 16.65 9.21
N GLU A 69 4.67 17.09 9.12
CA GLU A 69 4.13 18.14 9.98
C GLU A 69 3.86 17.64 11.41
N ASP A 70 3.43 16.38 11.56
CA ASP A 70 3.19 15.75 12.87
C ASP A 70 3.77 14.32 12.93
N PRO A 71 5.11 14.20 13.11
CA PRO A 71 5.76 12.90 13.25
C PRO A 71 5.25 12.07 14.42
N SER A 72 4.89 12.71 15.53
CA SER A 72 4.38 12.02 16.73
C SER A 72 3.10 11.25 16.43
N ARG A 73 2.18 11.87 15.73
CA ARG A 73 0.95 11.20 15.27
C ARG A 73 1.26 10.09 14.26
N ALA A 74 2.22 10.29 13.36
CA ALA A 74 2.62 9.25 12.41
C ALA A 74 3.09 7.99 13.15
N TYR A 75 3.96 8.12 14.15
CA TYR A 75 4.43 7.00 14.95
C TYR A 75 3.33 6.40 15.82
N LEU A 76 2.46 7.22 16.43
CA LEU A 76 1.36 6.74 17.26
C LEU A 76 0.41 5.83 16.44
N VAL A 77 0.03 6.27 15.24
CA VAL A 77 -0.91 5.51 14.38
C VAL A 77 -0.22 4.35 13.68
N ASN A 78 0.92 4.61 13.00
CA ASN A 78 1.51 3.63 12.11
C ASN A 78 2.44 2.62 12.80
N ALA A 79 3.09 3.00 13.91
CA ALA A 79 3.97 2.11 14.64
C ALA A 79 3.27 1.52 15.87
N LEU A 80 2.89 2.35 16.87
CA LEU A 80 2.25 1.86 18.07
C LEU A 80 0.88 1.24 17.79
N GLY A 81 0.10 1.83 16.87
CA GLY A 81 -1.17 1.23 16.43
C GLY A 81 -0.99 -0.17 15.84
N SER A 82 0.11 -0.40 15.10
CA SER A 82 0.43 -1.74 14.57
C SER A 82 0.82 -2.71 15.69
N ARG A 83 1.52 -2.24 16.74
CA ARG A 83 1.78 -3.03 17.95
C ARG A 83 0.48 -3.43 18.65
N HIS A 84 -0.43 -2.48 18.87
CA HIS A 84 -1.71 -2.75 19.54
C HIS A 84 -2.52 -3.80 18.77
N MET A 85 -2.54 -3.72 17.44
CA MET A 85 -3.20 -4.73 16.60
C MET A 85 -2.52 -6.09 16.67
N ALA A 86 -1.19 -6.13 16.74
CA ALA A 86 -0.44 -7.38 16.90
C ALA A 86 -0.69 -8.03 18.27
N GLU A 87 -0.69 -7.23 19.35
CA GLU A 87 -1.01 -7.70 20.70
C GLU A 87 -2.45 -8.25 20.77
N ALA A 88 -3.42 -7.53 20.19
CA ALA A 88 -4.80 -7.93 20.15
C ALA A 88 -5.00 -9.25 19.36
N ALA A 89 -4.34 -9.37 18.22
CA ALA A 89 -4.38 -10.59 17.41
C ALA A 89 -3.75 -11.79 18.17
N ALA A 90 -2.59 -11.57 18.78
CA ALA A 90 -1.90 -12.61 19.57
C ALA A 90 -2.78 -13.12 20.73
N LEU A 91 -3.48 -12.22 21.41
CA LEU A 91 -4.32 -12.55 22.57
C LEU A 91 -5.46 -13.52 22.21
N VAL A 92 -6.03 -13.41 21.02
CA VAL A 92 -7.12 -14.28 20.56
C VAL A 92 -6.63 -15.43 19.65
N GLY A 93 -5.31 -15.55 19.46
CA GLY A 93 -4.72 -16.57 18.56
C GLY A 93 -4.98 -16.32 17.08
N ALA A 94 -5.37 -15.10 16.70
CA ALA A 94 -5.55 -14.69 15.31
C ALA A 94 -4.18 -14.46 14.64
N ARG A 95 -4.13 -14.69 13.33
CA ARG A 95 -3.00 -14.24 12.51
C ARG A 95 -3.14 -12.76 12.20
N LEU A 96 -2.00 -12.10 11.99
CA LEU A 96 -2.01 -10.72 11.53
C LEU A 96 -1.18 -10.60 10.25
N LEU A 97 -1.77 -9.94 9.25
CA LEU A 97 -1.12 -9.51 8.04
C LEU A 97 -1.07 -7.98 8.05
N TYR A 98 0.14 -7.44 8.17
CA TYR A 98 0.40 -6.01 8.24
C TYR A 98 0.76 -5.45 6.87
N VAL A 99 0.09 -4.37 6.46
CA VAL A 99 0.40 -3.66 5.21
C VAL A 99 1.40 -2.55 5.48
N SER A 100 2.61 -2.71 4.97
CA SER A 100 3.69 -1.73 4.97
C SER A 100 3.82 -1.02 3.62
N SER A 101 4.95 -0.36 3.34
CA SER A 101 5.14 0.50 2.19
C SER A 101 6.57 0.40 1.63
N ASP A 102 6.70 0.68 0.34
CA ASP A 102 7.97 0.95 -0.36
C ASP A 102 8.75 2.15 0.21
N TYR A 103 8.07 3.07 0.91
CA TYR A 103 8.70 4.23 1.58
C TYR A 103 9.62 3.84 2.75
N VAL A 104 9.72 2.56 3.09
CA VAL A 104 10.74 2.07 4.04
C VAL A 104 12.15 2.10 3.46
N PHE A 105 12.30 2.29 2.16
CA PHE A 105 13.59 2.40 1.49
C PHE A 105 14.06 3.85 1.28
N ASP A 106 15.36 4.03 1.06
CA ASP A 106 15.99 5.35 0.93
C ASP A 106 15.81 6.00 -0.46
N GLY A 107 15.37 5.21 -1.44
CA GLY A 107 15.10 5.70 -2.79
C GLY A 107 16.32 5.79 -3.70
N ARG A 108 17.47 5.26 -3.29
CA ARG A 108 18.67 5.23 -4.13
C ARG A 108 18.66 4.10 -5.16
N GLY A 109 17.75 3.12 -4.98
CA GLY A 109 17.75 1.88 -5.73
C GLY A 109 18.91 0.97 -5.39
N THR A 110 18.93 -0.24 -5.95
CA THR A 110 20.03 -1.20 -5.76
C THR A 110 20.97 -1.19 -6.97
N GLY A 111 22.21 -1.68 -6.76
CA GLY A 111 23.22 -1.72 -7.81
C GLY A 111 23.97 -0.40 -8.03
N PRO A 112 25.04 -0.44 -8.86
CA PRO A 112 25.96 0.69 -9.05
C PRO A 112 25.31 1.95 -9.61
N ASP A 113 24.28 1.78 -10.45
CA ASP A 113 23.60 2.88 -11.15
C ASP A 113 22.29 3.31 -10.46
N GLY A 114 21.98 2.74 -9.28
CA GLY A 114 20.75 3.05 -8.54
C GLY A 114 19.45 2.64 -9.24
N GLY A 115 19.51 1.91 -10.34
CA GLY A 115 18.36 1.50 -11.13
C GLY A 115 17.73 0.16 -10.73
N GLY A 116 18.34 -0.56 -9.79
CA GLY A 116 17.86 -1.87 -9.36
C GLY A 116 16.67 -1.80 -8.39
N ALA A 117 15.85 -2.85 -8.42
CA ALA A 117 14.73 -3.02 -7.51
C ALA A 117 15.20 -3.51 -6.13
N TYR A 118 14.49 -3.09 -5.08
CA TYR A 118 14.69 -3.60 -3.73
C TYR A 118 14.04 -4.97 -3.55
N THR A 119 14.79 -5.90 -3.00
CA THR A 119 14.28 -7.17 -2.50
C THR A 119 13.90 -7.08 -1.03
N GLU A 120 13.23 -8.09 -0.50
CA GLU A 120 12.86 -8.16 0.93
C GLU A 120 14.08 -8.23 1.85
N TRP A 121 15.24 -8.61 1.35
CA TRP A 121 16.51 -8.73 2.10
C TRP A 121 17.36 -7.47 2.07
N ASP A 122 17.01 -6.48 1.23
CA ASP A 122 17.72 -5.20 1.21
C ASP A 122 17.42 -4.41 2.49
N PRO A 123 18.44 -3.75 3.09
CA PRO A 123 18.23 -3.01 4.31
C PRO A 123 17.35 -1.79 4.08
N PRO A 124 16.31 -1.58 4.92
CA PRO A 124 15.51 -0.37 4.86
C PRO A 124 16.32 0.87 5.30
N GLY A 125 15.96 2.04 4.76
CA GLY A 125 16.60 3.32 5.07
C GLY A 125 15.65 4.50 4.81
N PRO A 126 14.47 4.59 5.48
CA PRO A 126 13.44 5.56 5.13
C PRO A 126 13.90 7.00 5.29
N ILE A 127 13.62 7.83 4.29
CA ILE A 127 13.99 9.24 4.27
C ILE A 127 12.89 10.17 4.81
N SER A 128 11.63 9.72 4.84
CA SER A 128 10.47 10.48 5.33
C SER A 128 9.97 9.97 6.68
N HIS A 129 9.25 10.81 7.45
CA HIS A 129 8.61 10.39 8.69
C HIS A 129 7.51 9.35 8.45
N TYR A 130 6.78 9.42 7.32
CA TYR A 130 5.87 8.37 6.93
C TYR A 130 6.59 7.02 6.79
N GLY A 131 7.66 6.95 6.01
CA GLY A 131 8.44 5.73 5.83
C GLY A 131 9.00 5.18 7.14
N ARG A 132 9.57 6.07 7.99
CA ARG A 132 10.06 5.69 9.33
C ARG A 132 8.95 5.13 10.22
N SER A 133 7.76 5.73 10.21
CA SER A 133 6.63 5.23 10.99
C SER A 133 6.11 3.88 10.50
N LYS A 134 6.12 3.64 9.18
CA LYS A 134 5.76 2.34 8.60
C LYS A 134 6.79 1.26 8.94
N LEU A 135 8.09 1.57 8.85
CA LEU A 135 9.16 0.67 9.31
C LEU A 135 9.06 0.40 10.81
N GLY A 136 8.75 1.43 11.61
CA GLY A 136 8.44 1.25 13.02
C GLY A 136 7.33 0.23 13.25
N GLY A 137 6.27 0.27 12.45
CA GLY A 137 5.19 -0.72 12.50
C GLY A 137 5.65 -2.15 12.15
N GLU A 138 6.56 -2.32 11.17
CA GLU A 138 7.16 -3.63 10.87
C GLU A 138 7.91 -4.18 12.10
N HIS A 139 8.71 -3.33 12.74
CA HIS A 139 9.47 -3.72 13.93
C HIS A 139 8.54 -4.08 15.10
N GLU A 140 7.50 -3.30 15.34
CA GLU A 140 6.55 -3.55 16.43
C GLU A 140 5.76 -4.85 16.20
N VAL A 141 5.28 -5.09 14.98
CA VAL A 141 4.61 -6.35 14.62
C VAL A 141 5.54 -7.54 14.78
N ALA A 142 6.78 -7.43 14.31
CA ALA A 142 7.78 -8.49 14.44
C ALA A 142 8.17 -8.72 15.91
N ALA A 143 8.25 -7.68 16.73
CA ALA A 143 8.57 -7.80 18.16
C ALA A 143 7.48 -8.55 18.95
N VAL A 144 6.20 -8.40 18.56
CA VAL A 144 5.07 -9.07 19.23
C VAL A 144 4.86 -10.50 18.72
N LEU A 145 4.87 -10.68 17.39
CA LEU A 145 4.48 -11.96 16.76
C LEU A 145 5.67 -12.84 16.39
N GLY A 146 6.89 -12.30 16.44
CA GLY A 146 8.09 -13.06 16.08
C GLY A 146 8.00 -13.70 14.68
N PRO A 147 8.38 -14.97 14.54
CA PRO A 147 8.36 -15.65 13.25
C PRO A 147 6.95 -15.91 12.68
N ALA A 148 5.88 -15.64 13.43
CA ALA A 148 4.51 -15.78 12.94
C ALA A 148 4.00 -14.52 12.22
N ALA A 149 4.76 -13.41 12.25
CA ALA A 149 4.38 -12.17 11.58
C ALA A 149 4.31 -12.34 10.06
N THR A 150 3.28 -11.77 9.44
CA THR A 150 3.20 -11.61 7.98
C THR A 150 3.16 -10.12 7.65
N ILE A 151 4.16 -9.64 6.93
CA ILE A 151 4.32 -8.23 6.56
C ILE A 151 4.32 -8.13 5.04
N VAL A 152 3.52 -7.22 4.50
CA VAL A 152 3.41 -6.97 3.06
C VAL A 152 3.81 -5.52 2.78
N ARG A 153 4.93 -5.31 2.08
CA ARG A 153 5.30 -4.01 1.53
C ARG A 153 4.67 -3.87 0.14
N ALA A 154 3.88 -2.85 -0.04
CA ALA A 154 3.27 -2.49 -1.33
C ALA A 154 3.74 -1.10 -1.76
N SER A 155 3.79 -0.85 -3.07
CA SER A 155 4.15 0.44 -3.62
C SER A 155 3.01 1.03 -4.44
N TRP A 156 2.86 2.35 -4.42
CA TRP A 156 1.95 3.12 -5.27
C TRP A 156 0.54 2.51 -5.37
N VAL A 157 -0.07 2.19 -4.23
CA VAL A 157 -1.37 1.51 -4.17
C VAL A 157 -2.47 2.37 -4.77
N VAL A 158 -3.13 1.85 -5.80
CA VAL A 158 -4.20 2.50 -6.56
C VAL A 158 -5.34 1.52 -6.83
N GLY A 159 -6.54 2.03 -7.12
CA GLY A 159 -7.68 1.19 -7.45
C GLY A 159 -8.97 1.98 -7.59
N ARG A 160 -10.07 1.26 -7.73
CA ARG A 160 -11.40 1.84 -7.97
C ARG A 160 -12.02 2.54 -6.74
N TYR A 161 -11.59 2.17 -5.54
CA TYR A 161 -12.11 2.74 -4.29
C TYR A 161 -11.22 3.85 -3.74
N GLY A 162 -11.80 4.71 -2.90
CA GLY A 162 -11.11 5.81 -2.25
C GLY A 162 -10.57 6.87 -3.22
N ALA A 163 -9.81 7.83 -2.70
CA ALA A 163 -9.09 8.82 -3.47
C ALA A 163 -7.65 8.33 -3.72
N ASN A 164 -7.18 8.39 -4.96
CA ASN A 164 -5.84 7.98 -5.34
C ASN A 164 -5.37 8.66 -6.64
N PHE A 165 -4.10 8.46 -6.98
CA PHE A 165 -3.49 9.05 -8.17
C PHE A 165 -4.18 8.60 -9.47
N PHE A 166 -4.47 7.30 -9.63
CA PHE A 166 -5.13 6.75 -10.80
C PHE A 166 -6.47 7.45 -11.08
N LYS A 167 -7.35 7.55 -10.07
CA LYS A 167 -8.66 8.21 -10.21
C LYS A 167 -8.52 9.70 -10.50
N THR A 168 -7.51 10.35 -9.92
CA THR A 168 -7.22 11.76 -10.20
C THR A 168 -6.84 11.95 -11.66
N MET A 169 -5.92 11.12 -12.19
CA MET A 169 -5.50 11.19 -13.59
C MET A 169 -6.63 10.81 -14.54
N LEU A 170 -7.43 9.79 -14.22
CA LEU A 170 -8.60 9.41 -15.02
C LEU A 170 -9.64 10.55 -15.12
N ARG A 171 -9.90 11.24 -14.01
CA ARG A 171 -10.77 12.43 -14.00
C ARG A 171 -10.21 13.55 -14.88
N LEU A 172 -8.90 13.80 -14.81
CA LEU A 172 -8.22 14.82 -15.62
C LEU A 172 -8.15 14.43 -17.11
N ALA A 173 -8.02 13.13 -17.41
CA ALA A 173 -8.10 12.63 -18.79
C ALA A 173 -9.46 12.94 -19.43
N ASN A 174 -10.55 12.77 -18.66
CA ASN A 174 -11.91 13.03 -19.09
C ASN A 174 -12.33 14.51 -19.03
N ASP A 175 -11.44 15.40 -18.57
CA ASP A 175 -11.72 16.83 -18.53
C ASP A 175 -11.77 17.43 -19.95
N ARG A 176 -12.92 18.03 -20.29
CA ARG A 176 -13.19 18.64 -21.59
C ARG A 176 -12.39 19.92 -21.88
N GLU A 177 -11.87 20.57 -20.84
CA GLU A 177 -11.04 21.78 -21.02
C GLU A 177 -9.68 21.46 -21.68
N GLY A 178 -9.24 20.21 -21.64
CA GLY A 178 -8.06 19.75 -22.34
C GLY A 178 -6.74 20.37 -21.83
N LYS A 179 -6.72 20.90 -20.59
CA LYS A 179 -5.54 21.54 -20.01
C LYS A 179 -4.36 20.59 -19.86
N PRO A 180 -3.12 21.03 -20.04
CA PRO A 180 -1.94 20.26 -19.68
C PRO A 180 -1.92 19.89 -18.19
N VAL A 181 -1.40 18.70 -17.88
CA VAL A 181 -1.24 18.18 -16.51
C VAL A 181 0.25 17.91 -16.30
N THR A 182 0.88 18.64 -15.38
CA THR A 182 2.28 18.41 -15.04
C THR A 182 2.43 17.28 -14.04
N VAL A 183 3.31 16.30 -14.33
CA VAL A 183 3.54 15.14 -13.49
C VAL A 183 5.05 14.87 -13.37
N VAL A 184 5.52 14.52 -12.16
CA VAL A 184 6.92 14.25 -11.90
C VAL A 184 7.40 13.01 -12.68
N ASP A 185 8.64 13.09 -13.24
CA ASP A 185 9.23 12.04 -14.07
C ASP A 185 10.52 11.45 -13.47
N ASP A 186 11.00 12.03 -12.38
CA ASP A 186 12.22 11.63 -11.67
C ASP A 186 11.96 10.74 -10.43
N GLN A 187 10.74 10.21 -10.28
CA GLN A 187 10.38 9.24 -9.24
C GLN A 187 9.89 7.97 -9.90
N ARG A 188 10.53 6.85 -9.60
CA ARG A 188 10.24 5.54 -10.19
C ARG A 188 9.73 4.55 -9.15
N GLY A 189 8.75 3.74 -9.53
CA GLY A 189 8.13 2.72 -8.67
C GLY A 189 7.29 1.76 -9.49
N CYS A 190 6.50 0.95 -8.80
CA CYS A 190 5.56 0.01 -9.42
C CYS A 190 4.15 0.35 -8.94
N PRO A 191 3.22 0.77 -9.82
CA PRO A 191 1.81 0.90 -9.41
C PRO A 191 1.29 -0.47 -8.98
N THR A 192 0.52 -0.47 -7.88
CA THR A 192 -0.07 -1.70 -7.36
C THR A 192 -1.58 -1.53 -7.28
N PHE A 193 -2.28 -2.27 -8.13
CA PHE A 193 -3.75 -2.24 -8.13
C PHE A 193 -4.30 -3.04 -6.96
N THR A 194 -5.23 -2.42 -6.22
CA THR A 194 -5.83 -3.04 -5.03
C THR A 194 -6.50 -4.38 -5.33
N ALA A 195 -7.03 -4.58 -6.52
CA ALA A 195 -7.65 -5.84 -6.94
C ALA A 195 -6.64 -7.01 -6.92
N ASP A 196 -5.47 -6.81 -7.52
CA ASP A 196 -4.40 -7.83 -7.53
C ASP A 196 -3.79 -8.02 -6.15
N LEU A 197 -3.50 -6.90 -5.46
CA LEU A 197 -2.94 -6.91 -4.10
C LEU A 197 -3.84 -7.69 -3.14
N ALA A 198 -5.16 -7.44 -3.16
CA ALA A 198 -6.12 -8.11 -2.28
C ALA A 198 -6.16 -9.62 -2.51
N VAL A 199 -6.11 -10.07 -3.76
CA VAL A 199 -6.08 -11.50 -4.10
C VAL A 199 -4.83 -12.18 -3.54
N VAL A 200 -3.65 -11.58 -3.71
CA VAL A 200 -2.39 -12.15 -3.20
C VAL A 200 -2.35 -12.12 -1.68
N MET A 201 -2.77 -11.02 -1.04
CA MET A 201 -2.85 -10.92 0.41
C MET A 201 -3.80 -11.98 0.99
N ARG A 202 -4.96 -12.24 0.34
CA ARG A 202 -5.86 -13.30 0.79
C ARG A 202 -5.20 -14.68 0.65
N ARG A 203 -4.44 -14.93 -0.42
CA ARG A 203 -3.68 -16.19 -0.56
C ARG A 203 -2.65 -16.37 0.55
N LEU A 204 -1.89 -15.33 0.89
CA LEU A 204 -0.96 -15.34 2.04
C LEU A 204 -1.70 -15.67 3.35
N ALA A 205 -2.87 -15.02 3.56
CA ALA A 205 -3.70 -15.26 4.72
C ALA A 205 -4.22 -16.72 4.79
N VAL A 206 -4.70 -17.30 3.72
CA VAL A 206 -5.21 -18.68 3.66
C VAL A 206 -4.08 -19.70 3.81
N SER A 207 -2.96 -19.49 3.10
CA SER A 207 -1.81 -20.42 3.11
C SER A 207 -1.00 -20.36 4.39
N ARG A 208 -1.27 -19.42 5.28
CA ARG A 208 -0.60 -19.25 6.58
C ARG A 208 0.92 -19.10 6.44
N ILE A 209 1.39 -18.43 5.39
CA ILE A 209 2.80 -18.23 5.14
C ILE A 209 3.26 -16.97 5.88
N PRO A 210 4.11 -17.11 6.93
CA PRO A 210 4.69 -15.95 7.60
C PRO A 210 5.88 -15.42 6.83
N GLY A 211 6.26 -14.18 7.11
CA GLY A 211 7.44 -13.56 6.55
C GLY A 211 7.20 -12.15 6.03
N LEU A 212 8.24 -11.58 5.48
CA LEU A 212 8.22 -10.30 4.81
C LEU A 212 8.09 -10.53 3.29
N PHE A 213 7.12 -9.87 2.68
CA PHE A 213 6.85 -9.99 1.25
C PHE A 213 6.75 -8.61 0.60
N HIS A 214 7.38 -8.44 -0.55
CA HIS A 214 7.03 -7.40 -1.47
C HIS A 214 5.86 -7.87 -2.34
N VAL A 215 4.83 -7.04 -2.48
CA VAL A 215 3.66 -7.34 -3.30
C VAL A 215 3.29 -6.10 -4.10
N SER A 216 3.82 -5.99 -5.30
CA SER A 216 3.54 -4.92 -6.26
C SER A 216 3.31 -5.50 -7.65
N ASN A 217 2.47 -4.88 -8.48
CA ASN A 217 2.39 -5.28 -9.87
C ASN A 217 3.75 -5.11 -10.55
N GLU A 218 4.05 -5.95 -11.54
CA GLU A 218 5.33 -5.92 -12.24
C GLU A 218 5.36 -4.82 -13.32
N GLY A 219 6.56 -4.31 -13.59
CA GLY A 219 6.82 -3.25 -14.57
C GLY A 219 7.03 -1.88 -13.93
N PRO A 220 8.30 -1.50 -13.66
CA PRO A 220 8.62 -0.20 -13.09
C PRO A 220 8.46 0.93 -14.11
N LEU A 221 7.95 2.08 -13.65
CA LEU A 221 7.80 3.29 -14.45
C LEU A 221 7.85 4.55 -13.58
N SER A 222 7.87 5.74 -14.22
CA SER A 222 7.72 6.99 -13.51
C SER A 222 6.23 7.36 -13.30
N TRP A 223 5.96 8.34 -12.42
CA TRP A 223 4.60 8.89 -12.28
C TRP A 223 4.08 9.50 -13.58
N HIS A 224 4.96 10.17 -14.36
CA HIS A 224 4.61 10.71 -15.67
C HIS A 224 4.25 9.61 -16.68
N GLU A 225 5.06 8.53 -16.74
CA GLU A 225 4.79 7.38 -17.60
C GLU A 225 3.45 6.73 -17.23
N PHE A 226 3.17 6.59 -15.91
CA PHE A 226 1.91 6.03 -15.42
C PHE A 226 0.71 6.93 -15.75
N ALA A 227 0.81 8.25 -15.53
CA ALA A 227 -0.23 9.20 -15.90
C ALA A 227 -0.51 9.15 -17.41
N SER A 228 0.54 9.10 -18.24
CA SER A 228 0.42 8.98 -19.69
C SER A 228 -0.28 7.68 -20.12
N ALA A 229 0.00 6.58 -19.44
CA ALA A 229 -0.68 5.30 -19.66
C ALA A 229 -2.18 5.37 -19.29
N ILE A 230 -2.52 6.03 -18.17
CA ILE A 230 -3.93 6.24 -17.77
C ILE A 230 -4.68 7.07 -18.82
N PHE A 231 -4.07 8.15 -19.35
CA PHE A 231 -4.68 8.96 -20.39
C PHE A 231 -4.95 8.13 -21.66
N ARG A 232 -3.96 7.33 -22.10
CA ARG A 232 -4.13 6.43 -23.27
C ARG A 232 -5.24 5.40 -23.03
N ALA A 233 -5.27 4.78 -21.86
CA ALA A 233 -6.29 3.78 -21.51
C ALA A 233 -7.69 4.39 -21.47
N ALA A 234 -7.80 5.67 -21.09
CA ALA A 234 -9.07 6.43 -21.10
C ALA A 234 -9.47 6.94 -22.50
N GLY A 235 -8.66 6.71 -23.55
CA GLY A 235 -8.91 7.25 -24.89
C GLY A 235 -8.63 8.75 -25.02
N ALA A 236 -7.88 9.35 -24.05
CA ALA A 236 -7.54 10.75 -24.03
C ALA A 236 -6.14 11.02 -24.63
N ASP A 237 -5.90 12.28 -24.99
CA ASP A 237 -4.60 12.71 -25.53
C ASP A 237 -3.52 12.70 -24.43
N ALA A 238 -2.60 11.72 -24.49
CA ALA A 238 -1.50 11.58 -23.57
C ALA A 238 -0.44 12.69 -23.69
N SER A 239 -0.42 13.47 -24.78
CA SER A 239 0.51 14.61 -24.91
C SER A 239 0.19 15.75 -23.94
N ARG A 240 -1.01 15.74 -23.34
CA ARG A 240 -1.39 16.65 -22.25
C ARG A 240 -0.64 16.40 -20.94
N VAL A 241 -0.05 15.21 -20.77
CA VAL A 241 0.75 14.90 -19.59
C VAL A 241 2.17 15.37 -19.81
N VAL A 242 2.58 16.42 -19.10
CA VAL A 242 3.86 17.10 -19.27
C VAL A 242 4.81 16.71 -18.15
N PRO A 243 6.00 16.14 -18.45
CA PRO A 243 6.96 15.74 -17.43
C PRO A 243 7.58 16.97 -16.76
N ILE A 244 7.79 16.89 -15.44
CA ILE A 244 8.55 17.87 -14.65
C ILE A 244 9.50 17.16 -13.69
N ALA A 245 10.58 17.84 -13.29
CA ALA A 245 11.39 17.37 -12.18
C ALA A 245 10.66 17.57 -10.84
N GLY A 246 10.87 16.69 -9.88
CA GLY A 246 10.27 16.81 -8.54
C GLY A 246 10.62 18.13 -7.85
N ALA A 247 11.83 18.66 -8.09
CA ALA A 247 12.28 19.95 -7.59
C ALA A 247 11.45 21.15 -8.13
N ASP A 248 10.84 20.99 -9.29
CA ASP A 248 10.03 22.04 -9.95
C ASP A 248 8.55 21.98 -9.56
N LEU A 249 8.13 20.93 -8.85
CA LEU A 249 6.75 20.77 -8.42
C LEU A 249 6.31 21.91 -7.48
N ARG A 250 5.14 22.48 -7.76
CA ARG A 250 4.56 23.53 -6.91
C ARG A 250 3.11 23.18 -6.55
N PRO A 251 2.67 23.42 -5.29
CA PRO A 251 3.48 23.86 -4.15
C PRO A 251 4.54 22.81 -3.76
N ILE A 252 5.62 23.26 -3.11
CA ILE A 252 6.67 22.37 -2.60
C ILE A 252 6.04 21.42 -1.56
N ARG A 253 6.33 20.13 -1.70
CA ARG A 253 5.88 19.12 -0.74
C ARG A 253 6.85 19.03 0.43
N PRO A 254 6.36 19.04 1.70
CA PRO A 254 7.22 18.96 2.87
C PRO A 254 8.03 17.66 2.95
N ALA A 255 7.39 16.52 2.67
CA ALA A 255 8.03 15.22 2.80
C ALA A 255 8.95 14.91 1.62
N PRO A 256 10.17 14.42 1.86
CA PRO A 256 11.00 13.86 0.80
C PRO A 256 10.38 12.57 0.24
N ARG A 257 10.48 12.39 -1.08
CA ARG A 257 10.03 11.18 -1.78
C ARG A 257 11.23 10.42 -2.31
N PRO A 258 11.24 9.08 -2.20
CA PRO A 258 12.30 8.27 -2.81
C PRO A 258 12.32 8.46 -4.33
N ALA A 259 13.52 8.63 -4.90
CA ALA A 259 13.69 8.73 -6.36
C ALA A 259 13.43 7.37 -7.04
N SER A 260 13.77 6.26 -6.38
CA SER A 260 13.46 4.90 -6.84
C SER A 260 12.95 4.07 -5.66
N SER A 261 11.71 3.62 -5.74
CA SER A 261 11.12 2.69 -4.75
C SER A 261 10.59 1.42 -5.42
N ILE A 262 11.26 0.99 -6.47
CA ILE A 262 10.92 -0.22 -7.23
C ILE A 262 11.09 -1.43 -6.32
N LEU A 263 10.03 -2.23 -6.16
CA LEU A 263 10.04 -3.47 -5.40
C LEU A 263 10.20 -4.68 -6.32
N ASP A 264 11.06 -5.60 -5.92
CA ASP A 264 11.16 -6.95 -6.49
C ASP A 264 10.41 -7.91 -5.56
N ASN A 265 9.43 -8.64 -6.08
CA ASN A 265 8.61 -9.61 -5.34
C ASN A 265 9.34 -10.96 -5.16
N ALA A 266 10.60 -10.94 -4.72
CA ALA A 266 11.48 -12.13 -4.71
C ALA A 266 10.99 -13.20 -3.72
N ALA A 267 10.59 -12.82 -2.51
CA ALA A 267 10.06 -13.76 -1.52
C ALA A 267 8.70 -14.33 -1.96
N LEU A 268 7.86 -13.52 -2.60
CA LEU A 268 6.58 -14.00 -3.14
C LEU A 268 6.81 -15.07 -4.21
N ARG A 269 7.74 -14.86 -5.15
CA ARG A 269 8.10 -15.86 -6.16
C ARG A 269 8.66 -17.14 -5.52
N GLY A 270 9.45 -17.01 -4.45
CA GLY A 270 9.99 -18.15 -3.70
C GLY A 270 8.97 -18.91 -2.84
N SER A 271 7.81 -18.32 -2.57
CA SER A 271 6.78 -18.92 -1.69
C SER A 271 5.91 -19.99 -2.36
N GLY A 272 6.02 -20.18 -3.67
CA GLY A 272 5.16 -21.06 -4.46
C GLY A 272 3.77 -20.47 -4.78
N LEU A 273 3.50 -19.23 -4.38
CA LEU A 273 2.30 -18.50 -4.80
C LEU A 273 2.47 -17.94 -6.22
N ALA A 274 1.35 -17.74 -6.91
CA ALA A 274 1.38 -17.10 -8.22
C ALA A 274 2.00 -15.69 -8.13
N PRO A 275 2.90 -15.32 -9.05
CA PRO A 275 3.49 -13.99 -9.09
C PRO A 275 2.43 -12.91 -9.30
N MET A 276 2.78 -11.68 -8.97
CA MET A 276 1.95 -10.53 -9.32
C MET A 276 1.94 -10.33 -10.85
N PRO A 277 0.79 -9.99 -11.45
CA PRO A 277 0.73 -9.66 -12.87
C PRO A 277 1.39 -8.30 -13.16
N SER A 278 1.60 -8.03 -14.48
CA SER A 278 1.93 -6.68 -14.94
C SER A 278 0.79 -5.70 -14.65
N TRP A 279 1.14 -4.44 -14.37
CA TRP A 279 0.16 -3.39 -14.07
C TRP A 279 -0.72 -3.01 -15.27
N GLU A 280 -0.28 -3.25 -16.50
CA GLU A 280 -1.01 -2.83 -17.71
C GLU A 280 -2.41 -3.47 -17.79
N GLY A 281 -2.50 -4.79 -17.57
CA GLY A 281 -3.79 -5.49 -17.57
C GLY A 281 -4.74 -4.91 -16.53
N ALA A 282 -4.26 -4.76 -15.29
CA ALA A 282 -5.04 -4.18 -14.20
C ALA A 282 -5.47 -2.73 -14.46
N LEU A 283 -4.66 -1.94 -15.19
CA LEU A 283 -5.02 -0.58 -15.59
C LEU A 283 -6.26 -0.57 -16.49
N TYR A 284 -6.27 -1.39 -17.56
CA TYR A 284 -7.41 -1.45 -18.48
C TYR A 284 -8.68 -1.93 -17.78
N ASP A 285 -8.58 -2.95 -16.93
CA ASP A 285 -9.71 -3.45 -16.14
C ASP A 285 -10.27 -2.38 -15.19
N ALA A 286 -9.38 -1.63 -14.52
CA ALA A 286 -9.77 -0.56 -13.62
C ALA A 286 -10.41 0.63 -14.34
N VAL A 287 -9.93 1.00 -15.53
CA VAL A 287 -10.53 2.04 -16.38
C VAL A 287 -11.93 1.60 -16.81
N ALA A 288 -12.09 0.38 -17.32
CA ALA A 288 -13.38 -0.16 -17.75
C ALA A 288 -14.42 -0.23 -16.61
N ALA A 289 -13.97 -0.48 -15.38
CA ALA A 289 -14.85 -0.53 -14.21
C ALA A 289 -15.32 0.85 -13.71
N LEU A 290 -14.73 1.97 -14.20
CA LEU A 290 -15.04 3.35 -13.77
C LEU A 290 -15.60 4.22 -14.90
N GLN A 291 -15.66 3.74 -16.13
CA GLN A 291 -16.33 4.36 -17.28
C GLN A 291 -17.74 3.81 -17.48
#